data_667b35f5b3a1a7a85e38fe73af39f7ef
#
_entry.id   667b35f5b3a1a7a85e38fe73af39f7ef
#
_cell.length_a   1.000
_cell.length_b   1.000
_cell.length_c   1.000
_cell.angle_alpha   90.00
_cell.angle_beta   90.00
_cell.angle_gamma   90.00
#
_symmetry.space_group_name_H-M   'P 1'
#
loop_
_entity.id
_entity.type
_entity.pdbx_description
1 polymer ?
#
loop_
_entity_poly.entity_id
_entity_poly.type
_entity_poly.pdbx_seq_one_letter_code
_entity_poly.pdbx_strand_id
1 'polypeptide(L)'
;MKTLFIVPEVRLDGNPTIFPFWAGILASIVEEKKGDVAILDLNALRVNHGGKLVPVDIIEKEISSEKWDIIGIGGLTTTYGRIKQLAPLIKKNAKESLFIAGGGWSTYNPDEILQLVPELDLICLG
;
A
#
# COMPACT_ATOMS: atom_id res chain seq x y z
N MET A 1 -1.57 16.25 8.95
CA MET A 1 -2.13 15.05 8.29
C MET A 1 -0.99 14.10 8.02
N LYS A 2 -1.10 12.86 8.49
CA LYS A 2 -0.09 11.82 8.29
C LYS A 2 -0.56 10.80 7.27
N THR A 3 0.27 10.55 6.27
CA THR A 3 -0.04 9.63 5.17
C THR A 3 0.99 8.50 5.09
N LEU A 4 0.52 7.26 4.95
CA LEU A 4 1.35 6.10 4.68
C LEU A 4 1.05 5.56 3.29
N PHE A 5 2.05 5.45 2.43
CA PHE A 5 1.93 4.72 1.17
C PHE A 5 2.53 3.33 1.32
N ILE A 6 1.76 2.30 0.95
CA ILE A 6 2.19 0.90 1.02
C ILE A 6 2.42 0.38 -0.39
N VAL A 7 3.62 -0.11 -0.63
CA VAL A 7 4.02 -0.75 -1.88
C VAL A 7 4.06 -2.25 -1.67
N PRO A 8 3.13 -3.01 -2.28
CA PRO A 8 3.10 -4.47 -2.15
C PRO A 8 4.31 -5.14 -2.80
N GLU A 9 4.60 -6.36 -2.39
CA GLU A 9 5.62 -7.19 -3.03
C GLU A 9 5.19 -7.58 -4.45
N VAL A 10 6.14 -7.54 -5.38
CA VAL A 10 5.96 -7.92 -6.78
C VAL A 10 7.07 -8.90 -7.18
N ARG A 11 6.73 -9.88 -8.00
CA ARG A 11 7.68 -10.82 -8.62
C ARG A 11 8.64 -11.45 -7.61
N LEU A 12 8.12 -12.31 -6.75
CA LEU A 12 8.88 -12.99 -5.69
C LEU A 12 10.01 -13.90 -6.20
N ASP A 13 10.03 -14.20 -7.48
CA ASP A 13 11.05 -15.00 -8.17
C ASP A 13 12.32 -14.21 -8.55
N GLY A 14 12.33 -12.91 -8.32
CA GLY A 14 13.47 -12.04 -8.63
C GLY A 14 13.72 -10.96 -7.57
N ASN A 15 14.87 -10.30 -7.66
CA ASN A 15 15.17 -9.15 -6.82
C ASN A 15 14.32 -7.95 -7.24
N PRO A 16 13.89 -7.09 -6.31
CA PRO A 16 13.25 -5.84 -6.65
C PRO A 16 14.23 -4.92 -7.37
N THR A 17 13.91 -4.59 -8.61
CA THR A 17 14.77 -3.76 -9.47
C THR A 17 14.12 -2.42 -9.81
N ILE A 18 12.88 -2.20 -9.35
CA ILE A 18 12.08 -1.03 -9.72
C ILE A 18 11.77 -0.23 -8.47
N PHE A 19 12.18 1.03 -8.48
CA PHE A 19 11.75 2.01 -7.48
C PHE A 19 10.26 2.33 -7.67
N PRO A 20 9.47 2.43 -6.60
CA PRO A 20 8.04 2.74 -6.69
C PRO A 20 7.82 4.25 -6.96
N PHE A 21 8.05 4.69 -8.20
CA PHE A 21 7.96 6.11 -8.59
C PHE A 21 6.63 6.75 -8.20
N TRP A 22 5.52 6.02 -8.34
CA TRP A 22 4.20 6.51 -7.96
C TRP A 22 4.13 6.94 -6.50
N ALA A 23 4.69 6.12 -5.60
CA ALA A 23 4.71 6.42 -4.17
C ALA A 23 5.62 7.63 -3.87
N GLY A 24 6.77 7.71 -4.53
CA GLY A 24 7.68 8.85 -4.41
C GLY A 24 7.06 10.16 -4.88
N ILE A 25 6.38 10.14 -6.04
CA ILE A 25 5.69 11.33 -6.58
C ILE A 25 4.59 11.79 -5.64
N LEU A 26 3.73 10.86 -5.18
CA LEU A 26 2.65 11.21 -4.26
C LEU A 26 3.18 11.70 -2.91
N ALA A 27 4.27 11.09 -2.41
CA ALA A 27 4.92 11.53 -1.19
C ALA A 27 5.43 12.98 -1.31
N SER A 28 6.09 13.31 -2.41
CA SER A 28 6.55 14.68 -2.68
C SER A 28 5.40 15.70 -2.69
N ILE A 29 4.26 15.32 -3.27
CA ILE A 29 3.06 16.19 -3.27
C ILE A 29 2.53 16.41 -1.86
N VAL A 30 2.50 15.36 -1.03
CA VAL A 30 2.07 15.46 0.38
C VAL A 30 3.00 16.40 1.15
N GLU A 31 4.31 16.27 0.97
CA GLU A 31 5.32 17.14 1.61
C GLU A 31 5.18 18.60 1.16
N GLU A 32 4.97 18.88 -0.12
CA GLU A 32 4.70 20.23 -0.64
C GLU A 32 3.48 20.86 0.02
N LYS A 33 2.48 20.05 0.39
CA LYS A 33 1.28 20.48 1.12
C LYS A 33 1.47 20.50 2.63
N LYS A 34 2.73 20.38 3.10
CA LYS A 34 3.09 20.35 4.54
C LYS A 34 2.45 19.21 5.32
N GLY A 35 2.17 18.10 4.66
CA GLY A 35 1.76 16.84 5.30
C GLY A 35 2.97 15.99 5.67
N ASP A 36 2.81 15.14 6.68
CA ASP A 36 3.79 14.11 7.02
C ASP A 36 3.53 12.88 6.16
N VAL A 37 4.56 12.27 5.62
CA VAL A 37 4.42 11.10 4.76
C VAL A 37 5.50 10.06 5.04
N ALA A 38 5.10 8.80 4.96
CA ALA A 38 6.02 7.66 4.94
C ALA A 38 5.68 6.70 3.80
N ILE A 39 6.67 5.95 3.36
CA ILE A 39 6.52 4.89 2.37
C ILE A 39 6.95 3.57 3.00
N LEU A 40 6.04 2.61 3.08
CA LEU A 40 6.31 1.23 3.47
C LEU A 40 6.46 0.39 2.19
N ASP A 41 7.69 0.26 1.72
CA ASP A 41 8.01 -0.54 0.53
C ASP A 41 8.26 -1.99 0.92
N LEU A 42 7.21 -2.81 0.90
CA LEU A 42 7.30 -4.25 1.19
C LEU A 42 8.11 -4.98 0.13
N ASN A 43 8.11 -4.47 -1.10
CA ASN A 43 8.90 -5.06 -2.17
C ASN A 43 10.42 -4.91 -1.94
N ALA A 44 10.86 -3.77 -1.43
CA ALA A 44 12.24 -3.56 -1.02
C ALA A 44 12.57 -4.34 0.27
N LEU A 45 11.69 -4.30 1.27
CA LEU A 45 11.91 -4.98 2.55
C LEU A 45 12.06 -6.50 2.43
N ARG A 46 11.40 -7.13 1.46
CA ARG A 46 11.49 -8.58 1.26
C ARG A 46 12.92 -9.08 1.00
N VAL A 47 13.81 -8.22 0.54
CA VAL A 47 15.23 -8.57 0.36
C VAL A 47 15.86 -9.02 1.67
N ASN A 48 15.53 -8.35 2.78
CA ASN A 48 15.98 -8.69 4.13
C ASN A 48 15.34 -9.99 4.67
N HIS A 49 14.35 -10.53 3.97
CA HIS A 49 13.62 -11.75 4.31
C HIS A 49 13.82 -12.87 3.26
N GLY A 50 14.99 -12.91 2.63
CA GLY A 50 15.35 -13.92 1.65
C GLY A 50 14.53 -13.86 0.36
N GLY A 51 14.03 -12.67 -0.02
CA GLY A 51 13.19 -12.46 -1.20
C GLY A 51 11.77 -12.95 -1.06
N LYS A 52 11.38 -13.48 0.11
CA LYS A 52 10.02 -13.95 0.42
C LYS A 52 9.11 -12.80 0.85
N LEU A 53 7.81 -13.08 0.97
CA LEU A 53 6.86 -12.11 1.54
C LEU A 53 7.34 -11.62 2.91
N VAL A 54 7.17 -10.33 3.16
CA VAL A 54 7.48 -9.72 4.46
C VAL A 54 6.56 -10.35 5.51
N PRO A 55 7.09 -10.80 6.67
CA PRO A 55 6.30 -11.38 7.75
C PRO A 55 5.20 -10.45 8.25
N VAL A 56 4.05 -11.03 8.59
CA VAL A 56 2.85 -10.29 9.02
C VAL A 56 3.12 -9.42 10.25
N ASP A 57 3.85 -9.94 11.23
CA ASP A 57 4.20 -9.21 12.46
C ASP A 57 5.01 -7.94 12.20
N ILE A 58 5.89 -7.96 11.20
CA ILE A 58 6.66 -6.79 10.76
C ILE A 58 5.74 -5.76 10.10
N ILE A 59 4.85 -6.21 9.22
CA ILE A 59 3.89 -5.32 8.55
C ILE A 59 2.96 -4.67 9.58
N GLU A 60 2.42 -5.45 10.52
CA GLU A 60 1.56 -4.94 11.59
C GLU A 60 2.27 -3.91 12.46
N LYS A 61 3.53 -4.17 12.81
CA LYS A 61 4.37 -3.24 13.59
C LYS A 61 4.55 -1.90 12.85
N GLU A 62 4.85 -1.95 11.56
CA GLU A 62 5.05 -0.72 10.76
C GLU A 62 3.76 0.08 10.63
N ILE A 63 2.62 -0.58 10.35
CA ILE A 63 1.33 0.10 10.23
C ILE A 63 0.89 0.71 11.57
N SER A 64 1.10 0.01 12.68
CA SER A 64 0.70 0.46 14.01
C SER A 64 1.72 1.38 14.70
N SER A 65 2.86 1.65 14.07
CA SER A 65 3.92 2.50 14.64
C SER A 65 3.49 3.95 14.87
N GLU A 66 2.52 4.41 14.08
CA GLU A 66 1.95 5.75 14.18
C GLU A 66 0.45 5.73 13.92
N LYS A 67 -0.21 6.85 14.24
CA LYS A 67 -1.61 7.07 13.84
C LYS A 67 -1.62 7.74 12.47
N TRP A 68 -2.05 6.99 11.46
CA TRP A 68 -2.19 7.46 10.08
C TRP A 68 -3.58 8.04 9.84
N ASP A 69 -3.67 9.18 9.18
CA ASP A 69 -4.94 9.75 8.70
C ASP A 69 -5.34 9.10 7.37
N ILE A 70 -4.37 8.88 6.50
CA ILE A 70 -4.56 8.26 5.18
C ILE A 70 -3.58 7.11 5.00
N ILE A 71 -4.07 5.98 4.47
CA ILE A 71 -3.23 4.90 3.98
C ILE A 71 -3.56 4.68 2.51
N GLY A 72 -2.56 4.84 1.65
CA GLY A 72 -2.66 4.61 0.21
C GLY A 72 -1.96 3.31 -0.19
N ILE A 73 -2.61 2.52 -1.05
CA ILE A 73 -1.99 1.32 -1.63
C ILE A 73 -2.14 1.36 -3.15
N GLY A 74 -1.07 1.06 -3.85
CA GLY A 74 -1.06 1.05 -5.31
C GLY A 74 -0.42 -0.21 -5.86
N GLY A 75 -0.72 -0.50 -7.12
CA GLY A 75 -0.13 -1.66 -7.77
C GLY A 75 -0.67 -1.90 -9.17
N LEU A 76 -0.21 -3.01 -9.73
CA LEU A 76 -0.69 -3.56 -11.00
C LEU A 76 -1.66 -4.69 -10.75
N THR A 77 -2.36 -5.15 -11.79
CA THR A 77 -3.27 -6.30 -11.73
C THR A 77 -2.60 -7.55 -11.14
N THR A 78 -1.31 -7.73 -11.37
CA THR A 78 -0.53 -8.84 -10.81
C THR A 78 -0.34 -8.78 -9.30
N THR A 79 -0.56 -7.62 -8.67
CA THR A 79 -0.46 -7.45 -7.21
C THR A 79 -1.80 -7.55 -6.49
N TYR A 80 -2.90 -7.75 -7.21
CA TYR A 80 -4.25 -7.80 -6.64
C TYR A 80 -4.38 -8.82 -5.51
N GLY A 81 -3.91 -10.04 -5.71
CA GLY A 81 -3.98 -11.09 -4.69
C GLY A 81 -3.26 -10.70 -3.39
N ARG A 82 -2.11 -10.03 -3.50
CA ARG A 82 -1.37 -9.54 -2.34
C ARG A 82 -2.09 -8.38 -1.65
N ILE A 83 -2.63 -7.46 -2.41
CA ILE A 83 -3.41 -6.33 -1.87
C ILE A 83 -4.63 -6.86 -1.10
N LYS A 84 -5.33 -7.86 -1.65
CA LYS A 84 -6.47 -8.50 -0.98
C LYS A 84 -6.09 -9.17 0.35
N GLN A 85 -4.87 -9.71 0.46
CA GLN A 85 -4.34 -10.25 1.72
C GLN A 85 -3.96 -9.15 2.70
N LEU A 86 -3.42 -8.03 2.22
CA LEU A 86 -2.99 -6.92 3.06
C LEU A 86 -4.14 -6.07 3.59
N ALA A 87 -5.24 -5.95 2.84
CA ALA A 87 -6.33 -5.05 3.18
C ALA A 87 -6.95 -5.31 4.58
N PRO A 88 -7.29 -6.56 4.97
CA PRO A 88 -7.76 -6.84 6.33
C PRO A 88 -6.73 -6.50 7.40
N LEU A 89 -5.46 -6.74 7.12
CA LEU A 89 -4.36 -6.44 8.02
C LEU A 89 -4.20 -4.93 8.26
N ILE A 90 -4.29 -4.15 7.18
CA ILE A 90 -4.25 -2.70 7.22
C ILE A 90 -5.42 -2.16 8.06
N LYS A 91 -6.63 -2.57 7.74
CA LYS A 91 -7.82 -2.08 8.44
C LYS A 91 -7.88 -2.50 9.91
N LYS A 92 -7.36 -3.70 10.25
CA LYS A 92 -7.23 -4.16 11.64
C LYS A 92 -6.33 -3.23 12.48
N ASN A 93 -5.19 -2.81 11.91
CA ASN A 93 -4.17 -2.04 12.61
C ASN A 93 -4.33 -0.52 12.50
N ALA A 94 -5.18 -0.05 11.56
CA ALA A 94 -5.42 1.37 11.29
C ALA A 94 -6.89 1.63 10.97
N LYS A 95 -7.79 1.29 11.89
CA LYS A 95 -9.25 1.35 11.70
C LYS A 95 -9.78 2.73 11.33
N GLU A 96 -9.20 3.76 11.91
CA GLU A 96 -9.65 5.15 11.73
C GLU A 96 -9.04 5.82 10.50
N SER A 97 -8.06 5.18 9.85
CA SER A 97 -7.44 5.71 8.65
C SER A 97 -8.37 5.59 7.44
N LEU A 98 -8.37 6.61 6.59
CA LEU A 98 -8.98 6.53 5.26
C LEU A 98 -8.09 5.64 4.39
N PHE A 99 -8.60 4.48 3.97
CA PHE A 99 -7.86 3.52 3.18
C PHE A 99 -8.21 3.65 1.70
N ILE A 100 -7.22 4.07 0.90
CA ILE A 100 -7.38 4.43 -0.51
C ILE A 100 -6.56 3.50 -1.40
N ALA A 101 -7.17 2.99 -2.45
CA ALA A 101 -6.46 2.29 -3.51
C ALA A 101 -6.30 3.16 -4.76
N GLY A 102 -5.24 2.91 -5.52
CA GLY A 102 -4.99 3.54 -6.81
C GLY A 102 -4.17 2.66 -7.73
N GLY A 103 -3.95 3.13 -8.96
CA GLY A 103 -3.18 2.43 -9.97
C GLY A 103 -4.01 1.51 -10.88
N GLY A 104 -3.32 0.85 -11.81
CA GLY A 104 -3.99 0.12 -12.90
C GLY A 104 -4.92 -1.00 -12.46
N TRP A 105 -4.64 -1.66 -11.32
CA TRP A 105 -5.46 -2.77 -10.84
C TRP A 105 -6.88 -2.35 -10.43
N SER A 106 -7.06 -1.13 -9.97
CA SER A 106 -8.34 -0.63 -9.46
C SER A 106 -9.07 0.33 -10.41
N THR A 107 -8.35 0.92 -11.36
CA THR A 107 -8.88 1.96 -12.27
C THR A 107 -9.90 1.40 -13.25
N TYR A 108 -9.70 0.18 -13.76
CA TYR A 108 -10.56 -0.36 -14.82
C TYR A 108 -11.89 -0.93 -14.33
N ASN A 109 -12.00 -1.33 -13.08
CA ASN A 109 -13.21 -1.92 -12.53
C ASN A 109 -13.42 -1.56 -11.05
N PRO A 110 -13.56 -0.25 -10.74
CA PRO A 110 -13.54 0.24 -9.36
C PRO A 110 -14.69 -0.31 -8.51
N ASP A 111 -15.89 -0.43 -9.09
CA ASP A 111 -17.06 -0.92 -8.34
C ASP A 111 -16.90 -2.37 -7.90
N GLU A 112 -16.37 -3.23 -8.78
CA GLU A 112 -16.08 -4.62 -8.45
C GLU A 112 -14.97 -4.72 -7.39
N ILE A 113 -13.93 -3.90 -7.51
CA ILE A 113 -12.83 -3.89 -6.54
C ILE A 113 -13.33 -3.48 -5.15
N LEU A 114 -14.19 -2.46 -5.04
CA LEU A 114 -14.79 -2.07 -3.75
C LEU A 114 -15.65 -3.19 -3.15
N GLN A 115 -16.30 -3.99 -3.97
CA GLN A 115 -17.05 -5.17 -3.49
C GLN A 115 -16.14 -6.31 -3.02
N LEU A 116 -15.05 -6.56 -3.75
CA LEU A 116 -14.12 -7.67 -3.48
C LEU A 116 -13.11 -7.36 -2.36
N VAL A 117 -12.86 -6.08 -2.08
CA VAL A 117 -11.98 -5.59 -1.02
C VAL A 117 -12.75 -4.58 -0.18
N PRO A 118 -13.66 -5.04 0.69
CA PRO A 118 -14.57 -4.17 1.44
C PRO A 118 -13.87 -3.29 2.49
N GLU A 119 -12.60 -3.54 2.75
CA GLU A 119 -11.77 -2.71 3.64
C GLU A 119 -11.41 -1.35 3.04
N LEU A 120 -11.47 -1.22 1.70
CA LEU A 120 -11.22 0.03 1.01
C LEU A 120 -12.35 1.03 1.22
N ASP A 121 -11.99 2.26 1.52
CA ASP A 121 -12.94 3.37 1.63
C ASP A 121 -13.11 4.08 0.28
N LEU A 122 -12.04 4.23 -0.50
CA LEU A 122 -12.03 4.95 -1.78
C LEU A 122 -11.09 4.30 -2.81
N ILE A 123 -11.39 4.56 -4.08
CA ILE A 123 -10.50 4.29 -5.20
C ILE A 123 -10.19 5.60 -5.93
N CYS A 124 -8.90 5.87 -6.13
CA CYS A 124 -8.43 6.95 -6.95
C CYS A 124 -8.29 6.45 -8.40
N LEU A 125 -9.03 7.06 -9.32
CA LEU A 125 -9.00 6.73 -10.75
C LEU A 125 -7.92 7.54 -11.47
N GLY A 126 -7.17 6.88 -12.36
CA GLY A 126 -6.14 7.53 -13.16
C GLY A 126 -4.77 6.91 -13.07
#